data_dcc72c62ae043a5f13f3361817663b2f
#
_entry.id   dcc72c62ae043a5f13f3361817663b2f
#
_cell.length_a   1.000
_cell.length_b   1.000
_cell.length_c   1.000
_cell.angle_alpha   90.00
_cell.angle_beta   90.00
_cell.angle_gamma   90.00
#
_symmetry.space_group_name_H-M   'P 1'
#
loop_
_entity.id
_entity.type
_entity.pdbx_description
1 polymer ?
#
loop_
_entity_poly.entity_id
_entity_poly.type
_entity_poly.pdbx_seq_one_letter_code
_entity_poly.pdbx_strand_id
1 'polypeptide(L)'
;MFDEIIKILEVRTPKYFILENVRFIAKHNNEETWKAMKAEFDRLGYDVLHKDYSPHDFGIPQHRQRIFIVGAFGKNALDHFSFDKVDKHKKKILELNNYIELNPINSKKISKANQECIKLWQEFINTLPKEVKIPGFPIWSMEFGANYPYVDIYPHLLTENELGAYKGNFGISLKGMSKKEQLANLPSYARVESKFPDWKQRYISQNRQFYKDNKKYLKELVKQIAKLPSQSWQKLEWNVGDNERKINNYILQFRASGIRIKKPDFFPSLVCTNTQIPIIGWENRYITREEGLKLQSLTGLKLPDNDNAAYKALGNAV
;
A
#
# COMPACT_ATOMS: atom_id res chain seq x y z
N MET A 1 7.98 -21.35 7.69
CA MET A 1 7.94 -20.57 8.97
C MET A 1 6.84 -21.06 9.91
N PHE A 2 5.56 -21.19 9.48
CA PHE A 2 4.50 -21.69 10.37
C PHE A 2 4.80 -23.11 10.87
N ASP A 3 5.22 -24.02 9.99
CA ASP A 3 5.59 -25.41 10.35
C ASP A 3 6.70 -25.46 11.41
N GLU A 4 7.64 -24.52 11.38
CA GLU A 4 8.70 -24.45 12.40
C GLU A 4 8.16 -23.98 13.76
N ILE A 5 7.16 -23.09 13.75
CA ILE A 5 6.47 -22.68 14.97
C ILE A 5 5.73 -23.89 15.56
N ILE A 6 5.01 -24.66 14.75
CA ILE A 6 4.31 -25.86 15.18
C ILE A 6 5.27 -26.89 15.81
N LYS A 7 6.42 -27.14 15.20
CA LYS A 7 7.46 -28.02 15.78
C LYS A 7 7.95 -27.52 17.14
N ILE A 8 8.15 -26.22 17.29
CA ILE A 8 8.57 -25.64 18.57
C ILE A 8 7.47 -25.82 19.63
N LEU A 9 6.21 -25.55 19.28
CA LEU A 9 5.08 -25.74 20.18
C LEU A 9 4.91 -27.20 20.60
N GLU A 10 5.11 -28.14 19.68
CA GLU A 10 5.01 -29.58 19.92
C GLU A 10 6.10 -30.09 20.88
N VAL A 11 7.35 -29.62 20.68
CA VAL A 11 8.51 -30.09 21.47
C VAL A 11 8.60 -29.38 22.83
N ARG A 12 8.30 -28.08 22.90
CA ARG A 12 8.50 -27.23 24.08
C ARG A 12 7.25 -27.02 24.93
N THR A 13 6.07 -27.22 24.32
CA THR A 13 4.76 -27.02 24.96
C THR A 13 4.71 -25.80 25.90
N PRO A 14 5.06 -24.59 25.43
CA PRO A 14 5.03 -23.40 26.29
C PRO A 14 3.62 -23.17 26.81
N LYS A 15 3.51 -22.74 28.08
CA LYS A 15 2.20 -22.45 28.68
C LYS A 15 1.43 -21.38 27.91
N TYR A 16 2.12 -20.38 27.37
CA TYR A 16 1.56 -19.30 26.57
C TYR A 16 2.44 -19.01 25.37
N PHE A 17 1.83 -18.53 24.30
CA PHE A 17 2.55 -17.92 23.17
C PHE A 17 1.80 -16.69 22.63
N ILE A 18 2.55 -15.79 21.99
CA ILE A 18 2.02 -14.69 21.20
C ILE A 18 2.70 -14.75 19.84
N LEU A 19 1.90 -14.78 18.77
CA LEU A 19 2.38 -14.68 17.39
C LEU A 19 1.86 -13.41 16.74
N GLU A 20 2.64 -12.87 15.82
CA GLU A 20 2.26 -11.71 15.02
C GLU A 20 2.37 -12.05 13.54
N ASN A 21 1.47 -11.51 12.75
CA ASN A 21 1.55 -11.60 11.29
C ASN A 21 0.82 -10.43 10.62
N VAL A 22 0.95 -10.34 9.28
CA VAL A 22 0.15 -9.41 8.51
C VAL A 22 -1.34 -9.73 8.64
N ARG A 23 -2.16 -8.69 8.80
CA ARG A 23 -3.61 -8.81 8.98
C ARG A 23 -4.29 -9.75 7.97
N PHE A 24 -3.78 -9.77 6.73
CA PHE A 24 -4.40 -10.51 5.63
C PHE A 24 -4.40 -12.04 5.85
N ILE A 25 -3.54 -12.59 6.74
CA ILE A 25 -3.44 -14.04 6.96
C ILE A 25 -4.77 -14.65 7.41
N ALA A 26 -5.56 -13.92 8.21
CA ALA A 26 -6.86 -14.40 8.66
C ALA A 26 -7.92 -14.48 7.55
N LYS A 27 -7.74 -13.74 6.45
CA LYS A 27 -8.65 -13.71 5.29
C LYS A 27 -8.05 -14.37 4.04
N HIS A 28 -6.82 -14.85 4.16
CA HIS A 28 -6.11 -15.47 3.05
C HIS A 28 -6.83 -16.74 2.61
N ASN A 29 -6.98 -16.91 1.28
CA ASN A 29 -7.63 -18.06 0.66
C ASN A 29 -9.03 -18.35 1.27
N ASN A 30 -9.88 -17.33 1.36
CA ASN A 30 -11.23 -17.45 1.95
C ASN A 30 -11.23 -18.04 3.38
N GLU A 31 -10.28 -17.62 4.22
CA GLU A 31 -10.07 -18.07 5.60
C GLU A 31 -9.53 -19.50 5.76
N GLU A 32 -9.27 -20.23 4.69
CA GLU A 32 -8.75 -21.60 4.75
C GLU A 32 -7.39 -21.65 5.45
N THR A 33 -6.53 -20.65 5.21
CA THR A 33 -5.22 -20.58 5.90
C THR A 33 -5.39 -20.45 7.41
N TRP A 34 -6.32 -19.61 7.87
CA TRP A 34 -6.60 -19.47 9.31
C TRP A 34 -7.19 -20.75 9.90
N LYS A 35 -8.12 -21.39 9.20
CA LYS A 35 -8.72 -22.67 9.63
C LYS A 35 -7.67 -23.75 9.78
N ALA A 36 -6.75 -23.86 8.83
CA ALA A 36 -5.63 -24.83 8.91
C ALA A 36 -4.69 -24.52 10.09
N MET A 37 -4.33 -23.25 10.30
CA MET A 37 -3.51 -22.85 11.44
C MET A 37 -4.19 -23.18 12.77
N LYS A 38 -5.50 -22.87 12.89
CA LYS A 38 -6.28 -23.15 14.09
C LYS A 38 -6.35 -24.64 14.37
N ALA A 39 -6.57 -25.48 13.35
CA ALA A 39 -6.60 -26.94 13.49
C ALA A 39 -5.28 -27.50 14.06
N GLU A 40 -4.13 -26.96 13.64
CA GLU A 40 -2.83 -27.35 14.19
C GLU A 40 -2.66 -26.94 15.65
N PHE A 41 -3.10 -25.74 16.04
CA PHE A 41 -3.08 -25.33 17.45
C PHE A 41 -4.00 -26.20 18.31
N ASP A 42 -5.21 -26.48 17.82
CA ASP A 42 -6.18 -27.36 18.49
C ASP A 42 -5.60 -28.78 18.65
N ARG A 43 -4.92 -29.32 17.62
CA ARG A 43 -4.24 -30.65 17.66
C ARG A 43 -3.18 -30.70 18.75
N LEU A 44 -2.45 -29.61 18.96
CA LEU A 44 -1.41 -29.50 19.98
C LEU A 44 -1.98 -29.16 21.39
N GLY A 45 -3.29 -29.03 21.53
CA GLY A 45 -3.95 -28.75 22.80
C GLY A 45 -3.94 -27.29 23.24
N TYR A 46 -3.75 -26.35 22.30
CA TYR A 46 -3.79 -24.93 22.59
C TYR A 46 -5.17 -24.32 22.33
N ASP A 47 -5.67 -23.55 23.29
CA ASP A 47 -6.76 -22.61 23.09
C ASP A 47 -6.20 -21.30 22.50
N VAL A 48 -6.83 -20.76 21.42
CA VAL A 48 -6.30 -19.61 20.69
C VAL A 48 -7.34 -18.56 20.40
N LEU A 49 -6.97 -17.30 20.59
CA LEU A 49 -7.73 -16.11 20.22
C LEU A 49 -6.88 -15.19 19.35
N HIS A 50 -7.50 -14.39 18.50
CA HIS A 50 -6.77 -13.39 17.74
C HIS A 50 -7.52 -12.07 17.65
N LYS A 51 -6.77 -10.97 17.43
CA LYS A 51 -7.31 -9.64 17.18
C LYS A 51 -6.33 -8.81 16.36
N ASP A 52 -6.90 -7.94 15.51
CA ASP A 52 -6.11 -6.99 14.72
C ASP A 52 -5.84 -5.72 15.53
N TYR A 53 -4.57 -5.28 15.51
CA TYR A 53 -4.15 -4.01 16.07
C TYR A 53 -3.21 -3.26 15.15
N SER A 54 -3.10 -1.96 15.39
CA SER A 54 -2.10 -1.13 14.75
C SER A 54 -1.46 -0.21 15.79
N PRO A 55 -0.16 0.11 15.69
CA PRO A 55 0.50 1.02 16.62
C PRO A 55 -0.24 2.33 16.86
N HIS A 56 -0.90 2.88 15.82
CA HIS A 56 -1.66 4.13 15.98
C HIS A 56 -2.87 4.00 16.93
N ASP A 57 -3.39 2.80 17.17
CA ASP A 57 -4.45 2.56 18.16
C ASP A 57 -3.95 2.83 19.59
N PHE A 58 -2.64 2.81 19.79
CA PHE A 58 -1.97 2.99 21.09
C PHE A 58 -1.15 4.28 21.19
N GLY A 59 -1.41 5.25 20.31
CA GLY A 59 -0.75 6.55 20.33
C GLY A 59 0.61 6.62 19.63
N ILE A 60 1.03 5.55 18.96
CA ILE A 60 2.24 5.53 18.13
C ILE A 60 1.88 5.98 16.72
N PRO A 61 2.52 6.98 16.14
CA PRO A 61 2.06 7.63 14.90
C PRO A 61 2.41 6.84 13.63
N GLN A 62 2.21 5.51 13.65
CA GLN A 62 2.42 4.64 12.51
C GLN A 62 1.18 3.76 12.25
N HIS A 63 0.70 3.74 11.01
CA HIS A 63 -0.32 2.80 10.58
C HIS A 63 0.33 1.50 10.10
N ARG A 64 0.26 0.45 10.94
CA ARG A 64 0.84 -0.87 10.67
C ARG A 64 -0.07 -1.96 11.22
N GLN A 65 -1.13 -2.29 10.48
CA GLN A 65 -2.09 -3.31 10.93
C GLN A 65 -1.46 -4.70 10.95
N ARG A 66 -1.60 -5.36 12.10
CA ARG A 66 -1.12 -6.72 12.37
C ARG A 66 -2.19 -7.51 13.11
N ILE A 67 -2.25 -8.80 12.81
CA ILE A 67 -2.98 -9.77 13.62
C ILE A 67 -2.07 -10.26 14.74
N PHE A 68 -2.58 -10.23 15.96
CA PHE A 68 -1.96 -10.83 17.11
C PHE A 68 -2.75 -12.08 17.49
N ILE A 69 -2.04 -13.22 17.59
CA ILE A 69 -2.61 -14.51 17.95
C ILE A 69 -2.05 -14.87 19.31
N VAL A 70 -2.93 -15.01 20.30
CA VAL A 70 -2.58 -15.42 21.66
C VAL A 70 -3.00 -16.87 21.84
N GLY A 71 -2.11 -17.71 22.33
CA GLY A 71 -2.40 -19.11 22.63
C GLY A 71 -2.04 -19.47 24.06
N ALA A 72 -2.84 -20.33 24.66
CA ALA A 72 -2.59 -20.92 25.98
C ALA A 72 -2.79 -22.44 25.93
N PHE A 73 -1.89 -23.19 26.57
CA PHE A 73 -1.96 -24.64 26.61
C PHE A 73 -3.05 -25.10 27.56
N GLY A 74 -3.97 -25.93 27.11
CA GLY A 74 -5.09 -26.49 27.82
C GLY A 74 -6.44 -26.07 27.26
N LYS A 75 -7.46 -26.88 27.55
CA LYS A 75 -8.84 -26.62 27.14
C LYS A 75 -9.38 -25.40 27.90
N ASN A 76 -9.95 -24.45 27.20
CA ASN A 76 -10.51 -23.21 27.76
C ASN A 76 -9.48 -22.38 28.54
N ALA A 77 -8.19 -22.51 28.21
CA ALA A 77 -7.10 -21.86 28.94
C ALA A 77 -7.14 -20.33 28.79
N LEU A 78 -7.88 -19.80 27.84
CA LEU A 78 -8.08 -18.37 27.60
C LEU A 78 -9.42 -17.81 28.11
N ASP A 79 -10.23 -18.56 28.87
CA ASP A 79 -11.53 -18.09 29.40
C ASP A 79 -11.42 -16.81 30.21
N HIS A 80 -10.28 -16.57 30.87
CA HIS A 80 -10.01 -15.36 31.67
C HIS A 80 -9.25 -14.27 30.86
N PHE A 81 -8.89 -14.54 29.61
CA PHE A 81 -8.25 -13.59 28.75
C PHE A 81 -9.30 -12.81 27.93
N SER A 82 -9.15 -11.49 27.85
CA SER A 82 -9.96 -10.67 26.97
C SER A 82 -9.10 -9.58 26.33
N PHE A 83 -9.20 -9.45 25.01
CA PHE A 83 -8.63 -8.32 24.30
C PHE A 83 -9.23 -6.97 24.72
N ASP A 84 -10.39 -6.94 25.38
CA ASP A 84 -10.99 -5.70 25.91
C ASP A 84 -10.09 -5.06 26.99
N LYS A 85 -9.32 -5.87 27.71
CA LYS A 85 -8.30 -5.37 28.65
C LYS A 85 -7.19 -4.62 27.91
N VAL A 86 -6.81 -5.11 26.73
CA VAL A 86 -5.83 -4.45 25.86
C VAL A 86 -6.42 -3.17 25.24
N ASP A 87 -7.69 -3.21 24.83
CA ASP A 87 -8.38 -2.04 24.23
C ASP A 87 -8.48 -0.85 25.17
N LYS A 88 -8.52 -1.08 26.51
CA LYS A 88 -8.50 0.00 27.51
C LYS A 88 -7.22 0.83 27.47
N HIS A 89 -6.15 0.31 26.87
CA HIS A 89 -4.87 1.02 26.70
C HIS A 89 -4.77 1.81 25.40
N LYS A 90 -5.83 1.82 24.55
CA LYS A 90 -5.86 2.64 23.35
C LYS A 90 -5.75 4.12 23.70
N LYS A 91 -4.92 4.84 22.92
CA LYS A 91 -4.61 6.26 23.13
C LYS A 91 -4.69 7.00 21.80
N LYS A 92 -5.07 8.27 21.86
CA LYS A 92 -4.94 9.16 20.69
C LYS A 92 -3.46 9.39 20.39
N ILE A 93 -3.15 9.48 19.10
CA ILE A 93 -1.84 9.93 18.62
C ILE A 93 -1.66 11.39 19.04
N LEU A 94 -0.48 11.73 19.54
CA LEU A 94 -0.04 13.11 19.71
C LEU A 94 0.11 13.76 18.33
N GLU A 95 0.11 15.09 18.28
CA GLU A 95 0.33 15.80 17.02
C GLU A 95 1.61 15.33 16.35
N LEU A 96 1.53 15.04 15.04
CA LEU A 96 2.63 14.46 14.28
C LEU A 96 3.90 15.33 14.34
N ASN A 97 3.74 16.64 14.45
CA ASN A 97 4.85 17.59 14.58
C ASN A 97 5.77 17.31 15.79
N ASN A 98 5.29 16.60 16.81
CA ASN A 98 6.11 16.19 17.95
C ASN A 98 7.13 15.09 17.60
N TYR A 99 6.98 14.44 16.45
CA TYR A 99 7.82 13.33 16.00
C TYR A 99 8.74 13.71 14.85
N ILE A 100 8.50 14.88 14.22
CA ILE A 100 9.22 15.36 13.07
C ILE A 100 10.10 16.55 13.47
N GLU A 101 11.34 16.54 13.02
CA GLU A 101 12.30 17.62 13.25
C GLU A 101 12.17 18.66 12.14
N LEU A 102 12.18 19.94 12.51
CA LEU A 102 12.25 21.01 11.52
C LEU A 102 13.68 21.11 10.96
N ASN A 103 13.81 20.98 9.64
CA ASN A 103 15.07 21.11 8.91
C ASN A 103 16.26 20.32 9.51
N PRO A 104 16.12 19.01 9.76
CA PRO A 104 17.22 18.23 10.34
C PRO A 104 18.45 18.21 9.44
N ILE A 105 19.63 18.33 10.04
CA ILE A 105 20.91 18.45 9.33
C ILE A 105 21.16 17.27 8.38
N ASN A 106 20.81 16.07 8.81
CA ASN A 106 21.02 14.82 8.05
C ASN A 106 19.85 14.43 7.13
N SER A 107 19.01 15.40 6.74
CA SER A 107 17.86 15.09 5.89
C SER A 107 18.23 14.93 4.43
N LYS A 108 17.71 13.89 3.79
CA LYS A 108 17.86 13.66 2.35
C LYS A 108 16.71 14.33 1.59
N LYS A 109 17.02 15.29 0.74
CA LYS A 109 16.05 15.89 -0.16
C LYS A 109 15.61 14.90 -1.24
N ILE A 110 14.38 15.05 -1.73
CA ILE A 110 13.87 14.22 -2.83
C ILE A 110 14.58 14.56 -4.13
N SER A 111 14.72 13.56 -5.01
CA SER A 111 15.38 13.72 -6.31
C SER A 111 14.61 14.70 -7.21
N LYS A 112 15.31 15.33 -8.17
CA LYS A 112 14.66 16.17 -9.20
C LYS A 112 13.56 15.42 -9.94
N ALA A 113 13.81 14.17 -10.30
CA ALA A 113 12.80 13.34 -10.99
C ALA A 113 11.53 13.13 -10.15
N ASN A 114 11.68 12.89 -8.83
CA ASN A 114 10.51 12.80 -7.94
C ASN A 114 9.78 14.13 -7.82
N GLN A 115 10.51 15.26 -7.77
CA GLN A 115 9.90 16.60 -7.73
C GLN A 115 9.11 16.88 -9.00
N GLU A 116 9.66 16.59 -10.17
CA GLU A 116 8.97 16.73 -11.46
C GLU A 116 7.71 15.87 -11.54
N CYS A 117 7.79 14.63 -11.05
CA CYS A 117 6.64 13.75 -10.97
C CYS A 117 5.54 14.31 -10.04
N ILE A 118 5.92 14.79 -8.86
CA ILE A 118 4.98 15.43 -7.90
C ILE A 118 4.35 16.67 -8.53
N LYS A 119 5.14 17.51 -9.21
CA LYS A 119 4.65 18.70 -9.91
C LYS A 119 3.62 18.34 -10.97
N LEU A 120 3.88 17.33 -11.79
CA LEU A 120 2.94 16.88 -12.83
C LEU A 120 1.62 16.37 -12.24
N TRP A 121 1.68 15.62 -11.13
CA TRP A 121 0.47 15.19 -10.42
C TRP A 121 -0.25 16.35 -9.73
N GLN A 122 0.48 17.36 -9.24
CA GLN A 122 -0.14 18.59 -8.73
C GLN A 122 -0.89 19.35 -9.84
N GLU A 123 -0.30 19.46 -11.03
CA GLU A 123 -0.97 20.05 -12.20
C GLU A 123 -2.23 19.26 -12.59
N PHE A 124 -2.15 17.92 -12.56
CA PHE A 124 -3.30 17.05 -12.80
C PHE A 124 -4.46 17.35 -11.82
N ILE A 125 -4.16 17.46 -10.53
CA ILE A 125 -5.15 17.76 -9.50
C ILE A 125 -5.74 19.17 -9.69
N ASN A 126 -4.90 20.16 -10.00
CA ASN A 126 -5.32 21.55 -10.17
C ASN A 126 -6.15 21.79 -11.41
N THR A 127 -5.95 21.00 -12.47
CA THR A 127 -6.70 21.11 -13.73
C THR A 127 -8.14 20.65 -13.58
N LEU A 128 -8.44 19.79 -12.61
CA LEU A 128 -9.81 19.39 -12.31
C LEU A 128 -10.59 20.54 -11.66
N PRO A 129 -11.81 20.88 -12.14
CA PRO A 129 -12.68 21.82 -11.47
C PRO A 129 -12.87 21.50 -9.99
N LYS A 130 -13.17 22.50 -9.17
CA LYS A 130 -13.34 22.31 -7.71
C LYS A 130 -14.51 21.36 -7.38
N GLU A 131 -15.53 21.35 -8.23
CA GLU A 131 -16.74 20.52 -8.11
C GLU A 131 -16.46 19.04 -8.41
N VAL A 132 -15.41 18.74 -9.18
CA VAL A 132 -15.00 17.37 -9.49
C VAL A 132 -14.20 16.83 -8.33
N LYS A 133 -14.72 15.86 -7.60
CA LYS A 133 -14.00 15.19 -6.52
C LYS A 133 -12.81 14.39 -7.07
N ILE A 134 -11.65 14.53 -6.40
CA ILE A 134 -10.52 13.66 -6.68
C ILE A 134 -10.91 12.24 -6.23
N PRO A 135 -10.74 11.21 -7.07
CA PRO A 135 -11.14 9.86 -6.73
C PRO A 135 -10.53 9.34 -5.42
N GLY A 136 -11.35 8.70 -4.57
CA GLY A 136 -10.89 7.94 -3.42
C GLY A 136 -10.37 6.53 -3.77
N PHE A 137 -10.57 6.08 -5.02
CA PHE A 137 -9.95 4.87 -5.56
C PHE A 137 -8.60 5.20 -6.21
N PRO A 138 -7.67 4.23 -6.36
CA PRO A 138 -6.40 4.46 -7.01
C PRO A 138 -6.57 4.91 -8.46
N ILE A 139 -6.01 6.07 -8.80
CA ILE A 139 -5.98 6.58 -10.16
C ILE A 139 -4.92 5.79 -10.94
N TRP A 140 -5.35 5.08 -11.98
CA TRP A 140 -4.51 4.34 -12.92
C TRP A 140 -4.56 5.01 -14.28
N SER A 141 -3.68 5.99 -14.51
CA SER A 141 -3.75 6.80 -15.71
C SER A 141 -3.54 6.02 -17.01
N MET A 142 -2.91 4.84 -16.95
CA MET A 142 -2.78 3.94 -18.09
C MET A 142 -4.15 3.43 -18.61
N GLU A 143 -5.20 3.44 -17.80
CA GLU A 143 -6.56 3.10 -18.22
C GLU A 143 -7.28 4.26 -18.94
N PHE A 144 -6.72 5.44 -18.94
CA PHE A 144 -7.32 6.62 -19.54
C PHE A 144 -7.34 6.50 -21.08
N GLY A 145 -8.53 6.33 -21.62
CA GLY A 145 -8.74 6.11 -23.05
C GLY A 145 -8.56 4.68 -23.53
N ALA A 146 -8.15 3.75 -22.67
CA ALA A 146 -8.11 2.33 -22.95
C ALA A 146 -9.53 1.75 -23.06
N ASN A 147 -9.69 0.70 -23.88
CA ASN A 147 -10.97 0.00 -24.05
C ASN A 147 -10.81 -1.51 -24.27
N TYR A 148 -9.61 -2.08 -24.07
CA TYR A 148 -9.41 -3.53 -24.14
C TYR A 148 -10.36 -4.26 -23.16
N PRO A 149 -10.77 -5.52 -23.46
CA PRO A 149 -11.71 -6.25 -22.62
C PRO A 149 -11.05 -6.71 -21.31
N TYR A 150 -11.83 -6.80 -20.22
CA TYR A 150 -11.32 -7.12 -18.87
C TYR A 150 -12.33 -7.85 -17.97
N VAL A 151 -13.50 -8.18 -18.46
CA VAL A 151 -14.52 -8.92 -17.72
C VAL A 151 -14.55 -10.34 -18.30
N ASP A 152 -15.30 -10.84 -19.07
CA ASP A 152 -15.38 -12.25 -19.49
C ASP A 152 -14.33 -12.66 -20.51
N ILE A 153 -13.76 -11.68 -21.21
CA ILE A 153 -12.74 -11.87 -22.24
C ILE A 153 -11.48 -11.14 -21.79
N TYR A 154 -10.31 -11.78 -21.94
CA TYR A 154 -9.03 -11.23 -21.49
C TYR A 154 -8.09 -11.02 -22.69
N PRO A 155 -7.25 -9.98 -22.69
CA PRO A 155 -6.41 -9.61 -23.84
C PRO A 155 -5.50 -10.73 -24.35
N HIS A 156 -4.99 -11.58 -23.44
CA HIS A 156 -4.09 -12.68 -23.85
C HIS A 156 -4.81 -13.77 -24.66
N LEU A 157 -6.12 -13.96 -24.47
CA LEU A 157 -6.94 -14.94 -25.17
C LEU A 157 -7.31 -14.50 -26.60
N LEU A 158 -7.25 -13.20 -26.87
CA LEU A 158 -7.60 -12.65 -28.19
C LEU A 158 -6.48 -12.92 -29.19
N THR A 159 -6.84 -13.14 -30.44
CA THR A 159 -5.89 -13.13 -31.56
C THR A 159 -5.33 -11.71 -31.79
N GLU A 160 -4.27 -11.59 -32.59
CA GLU A 160 -3.69 -10.31 -32.98
C GLU A 160 -4.72 -9.38 -33.62
N ASN A 161 -5.51 -9.93 -34.53
CA ASN A 161 -6.55 -9.16 -35.24
C ASN A 161 -7.66 -8.68 -34.30
N GLU A 162 -8.14 -9.54 -33.41
CA GLU A 162 -9.17 -9.20 -32.44
C GLU A 162 -8.68 -8.14 -31.45
N LEU A 163 -7.47 -8.30 -30.89
CA LEU A 163 -6.90 -7.34 -29.95
C LEU A 163 -6.55 -6.02 -30.64
N GLY A 164 -6.22 -6.07 -31.94
CA GLY A 164 -6.00 -4.89 -32.78
C GLY A 164 -7.19 -3.94 -32.93
N ALA A 165 -8.42 -4.41 -32.66
CA ALA A 165 -9.62 -3.56 -32.66
C ALA A 165 -9.72 -2.63 -31.44
N TYR A 166 -8.88 -2.84 -30.43
CA TYR A 166 -8.93 -2.13 -29.16
C TYR A 166 -7.82 -1.07 -29.01
N LYS A 167 -7.90 -0.36 -27.89
CA LYS A 167 -6.90 0.61 -27.42
C LYS A 167 -6.30 0.15 -26.10
N GLY A 168 -4.99 0.22 -26.00
CA GLY A 168 -4.22 -0.08 -24.80
C GLY A 168 -3.97 1.13 -23.91
N ASN A 169 -2.82 1.14 -23.26
CA ASN A 169 -2.38 2.22 -22.36
C ASN A 169 -2.61 3.60 -22.96
N PHE A 170 -3.21 4.49 -22.17
CA PHE A 170 -3.42 5.90 -22.58
C PHE A 170 -4.23 6.07 -23.88
N GLY A 171 -4.97 5.06 -24.29
CA GLY A 171 -5.77 5.07 -25.50
C GLY A 171 -4.95 4.87 -26.78
N ILE A 172 -3.75 4.32 -26.71
CA ILE A 172 -2.92 3.98 -27.89
C ILE A 172 -3.65 2.89 -28.70
N SER A 173 -3.81 3.11 -30.02
CA SER A 173 -4.38 2.11 -30.92
C SER A 173 -3.48 0.88 -31.00
N LEU A 174 -4.06 -0.31 -30.88
CA LEU A 174 -3.34 -1.58 -31.03
C LEU A 174 -3.38 -2.12 -32.46
N LYS A 175 -4.04 -1.40 -33.39
CA LYS A 175 -4.20 -1.79 -34.78
C LYS A 175 -2.85 -1.82 -35.50
N GLY A 176 -2.57 -2.91 -36.20
CA GLY A 176 -1.36 -3.08 -37.03
C GLY A 176 -0.09 -3.40 -36.23
N MET A 177 -0.21 -3.59 -34.88
CA MET A 177 0.87 -4.05 -34.06
C MET A 177 0.87 -5.58 -33.98
N SER A 178 2.03 -6.21 -33.90
CA SER A 178 2.16 -7.63 -33.57
C SER A 178 1.56 -7.93 -32.18
N LYS A 179 1.15 -9.17 -31.93
CA LYS A 179 0.60 -9.60 -30.63
C LYS A 179 1.51 -9.22 -29.47
N LYS A 180 2.83 -9.37 -29.63
CA LYS A 180 3.83 -8.99 -28.63
C LYS A 180 3.79 -7.48 -28.32
N GLU A 181 3.74 -6.66 -29.35
CA GLU A 181 3.65 -5.19 -29.20
C GLU A 181 2.31 -4.78 -28.60
N GLN A 182 1.21 -5.39 -29.02
CA GLN A 182 -0.11 -5.15 -28.43
C GLN A 182 -0.11 -5.40 -26.93
N LEU A 183 0.39 -6.57 -26.48
CA LEU A 183 0.52 -6.89 -25.06
C LEU A 183 1.47 -5.92 -24.34
N ALA A 184 2.58 -5.51 -24.97
CA ALA A 184 3.50 -4.53 -24.39
C ALA A 184 2.84 -3.15 -24.18
N ASN A 185 1.85 -2.80 -25.00
CA ASN A 185 1.06 -1.56 -24.89
C ASN A 185 -0.16 -1.68 -23.96
N LEU A 186 -0.28 -2.76 -23.19
CA LEU A 186 -1.26 -2.89 -22.11
C LEU A 186 -0.62 -2.61 -20.75
N PRO A 187 -1.40 -2.30 -19.70
CA PRO A 187 -0.90 -2.29 -18.34
C PRO A 187 -0.28 -3.65 -17.94
N SER A 188 0.77 -3.64 -17.12
CA SER A 188 1.48 -4.87 -16.74
C SER A 188 0.55 -5.97 -16.19
N TYR A 189 -0.46 -5.58 -15.42
CA TYR A 189 -1.45 -6.52 -14.87
C TYR A 189 -2.44 -7.09 -15.93
N ALA A 190 -2.52 -6.50 -17.12
CA ALA A 190 -3.39 -6.97 -18.21
C ALA A 190 -2.66 -7.88 -19.21
N ARG A 191 -1.37 -8.12 -19.00
CA ARG A 191 -0.53 -8.98 -19.86
C ARG A 191 -0.51 -10.44 -19.40
N VAL A 192 -0.98 -10.72 -18.18
CA VAL A 192 -0.90 -12.02 -17.54
C VAL A 192 -2.07 -12.92 -17.93
N GLU A 193 -1.83 -14.23 -17.97
CA GLU A 193 -2.83 -15.26 -18.25
C GLU A 193 -3.68 -15.59 -17.02
N SER A 194 -4.36 -14.57 -16.50
CA SER A 194 -5.20 -14.77 -15.33
C SER A 194 -6.49 -13.94 -15.40
N LYS A 195 -7.53 -14.49 -14.79
CA LYS A 195 -8.79 -13.76 -14.59
C LYS A 195 -8.54 -12.54 -13.72
N PHE A 196 -9.11 -11.40 -14.10
CA PHE A 196 -9.03 -10.21 -13.25
C PHE A 196 -9.97 -10.37 -12.07
N PRO A 197 -9.47 -10.26 -10.82
CA PRO A 197 -10.36 -10.28 -9.65
C PRO A 197 -11.29 -9.06 -9.66
N ASP A 198 -12.46 -9.18 -9.02
CA ASP A 198 -13.53 -8.18 -9.06
C ASP A 198 -13.09 -6.77 -8.65
N TRP A 199 -12.21 -6.67 -7.64
CA TRP A 199 -11.67 -5.38 -7.22
C TRP A 199 -10.87 -4.69 -8.33
N LYS A 200 -10.15 -5.46 -9.17
CA LYS A 200 -9.35 -4.93 -10.28
C LYS A 200 -10.26 -4.50 -11.42
N GLN A 201 -11.26 -5.32 -11.77
CA GLN A 201 -12.28 -4.97 -12.78
C GLN A 201 -12.97 -3.66 -12.41
N ARG A 202 -13.35 -3.52 -11.13
CA ARG A 202 -13.96 -2.29 -10.61
C ARG A 202 -13.03 -1.09 -10.78
N TYR A 203 -11.74 -1.19 -10.45
CA TYR A 203 -10.80 -0.08 -10.61
C TYR A 203 -10.57 0.28 -12.09
N ILE A 204 -10.50 -0.70 -12.99
CA ILE A 204 -10.42 -0.45 -14.44
C ILE A 204 -11.64 0.37 -14.90
N SER A 205 -12.84 -0.11 -14.58
CA SER A 205 -14.10 0.57 -14.93
C SER A 205 -14.14 2.01 -14.39
N GLN A 206 -13.86 2.19 -13.11
CA GLN A 206 -13.87 3.50 -12.45
C GLN A 206 -12.87 4.48 -13.09
N ASN A 207 -11.66 4.04 -13.41
CA ASN A 207 -10.64 4.89 -14.03
C ASN A 207 -11.01 5.29 -15.46
N ARG A 208 -11.55 4.36 -16.26
CA ARG A 208 -12.03 4.66 -17.61
C ARG A 208 -13.20 5.64 -17.60
N GLN A 209 -14.17 5.45 -16.68
CA GLN A 209 -15.30 6.36 -16.52
C GLN A 209 -14.83 7.75 -16.07
N PHE A 210 -14.00 7.83 -15.03
CA PHE A 210 -13.44 9.09 -14.54
C PHE A 210 -12.75 9.89 -15.66
N TYR A 211 -11.96 9.23 -16.50
CA TYR A 211 -11.32 9.89 -17.62
C TYR A 211 -12.33 10.33 -18.69
N LYS A 212 -13.32 9.50 -19.00
CA LYS A 212 -14.37 9.85 -19.97
C LYS A 212 -15.08 11.14 -19.57
N ASP A 213 -15.44 11.27 -18.30
CA ASP A 213 -16.16 12.43 -17.76
C ASP A 213 -15.30 13.69 -17.71
N ASN A 214 -13.99 13.54 -17.52
CA ASN A 214 -13.05 14.63 -17.30
C ASN A 214 -12.04 14.83 -18.45
N LYS A 215 -12.22 14.17 -19.60
CA LYS A 215 -11.27 14.15 -20.72
C LYS A 215 -10.88 15.54 -21.21
N LYS A 216 -11.83 16.48 -21.26
CA LYS A 216 -11.59 17.85 -21.71
C LYS A 216 -10.54 18.58 -20.87
N TYR A 217 -10.42 18.24 -19.59
CA TYR A 217 -9.45 18.83 -18.69
C TYR A 217 -8.12 18.08 -18.67
N LEU A 218 -8.14 16.75 -18.84
CA LEU A 218 -7.00 15.88 -18.55
C LEU A 218 -6.17 15.48 -19.77
N LYS A 219 -6.69 15.64 -20.97
CA LYS A 219 -6.11 15.08 -22.22
C LYS A 219 -4.62 15.39 -22.40
N GLU A 220 -4.19 16.62 -22.17
CA GLU A 220 -2.79 17.01 -22.39
C GLU A 220 -1.87 16.55 -21.26
N LEU A 221 -2.34 16.57 -20.02
CA LEU A 221 -1.58 16.07 -18.86
C LEU A 221 -1.38 14.55 -18.93
N VAL A 222 -2.37 13.81 -19.39
CA VAL A 222 -2.24 12.36 -19.59
C VAL A 222 -1.10 12.01 -20.55
N LYS A 223 -0.89 12.79 -21.60
CA LYS A 223 0.26 12.61 -22.50
C LYS A 223 1.61 12.83 -21.81
N GLN A 224 1.66 13.72 -20.82
CA GLN A 224 2.87 13.98 -20.03
C GLN A 224 3.08 12.86 -18.99
N ILE A 225 2.02 12.44 -18.30
CA ILE A 225 2.06 11.32 -17.34
C ILE A 225 2.52 10.02 -18.03
N ALA A 226 2.09 9.78 -19.26
CA ALA A 226 2.51 8.62 -20.05
C ALA A 226 4.03 8.55 -20.29
N LYS A 227 4.74 9.69 -20.23
CA LYS A 227 6.20 9.78 -20.37
C LYS A 227 6.97 9.54 -19.08
N LEU A 228 6.29 9.43 -17.94
CA LEU A 228 6.97 9.13 -16.68
C LEU A 228 7.69 7.78 -16.76
N PRO A 229 8.89 7.66 -16.14
CA PRO A 229 9.81 6.54 -16.38
C PRO A 229 9.31 5.19 -15.85
N SER A 230 8.31 5.19 -14.98
CA SER A 230 7.80 3.98 -14.33
C SER A 230 6.28 3.97 -14.32
N GLN A 231 5.69 2.80 -14.56
CA GLN A 231 4.24 2.62 -14.45
C GLN A 231 3.71 2.87 -13.03
N SER A 232 4.52 2.71 -12.01
CA SER A 232 4.15 3.07 -10.64
C SER A 232 4.02 4.59 -10.47
N TRP A 233 4.80 5.39 -11.18
CA TRP A 233 4.70 6.85 -11.17
C TRP A 233 3.50 7.37 -11.97
N GLN A 234 2.95 6.54 -12.82
CA GLN A 234 1.73 6.81 -13.60
C GLN A 234 0.44 6.48 -12.82
N LYS A 235 0.55 6.21 -11.52
CA LYS A 235 -0.57 5.91 -10.61
C LYS A 235 -0.54 6.83 -9.41
N LEU A 236 -1.72 7.28 -8.96
CA LEU A 236 -1.87 8.13 -7.77
C LEU A 236 -2.93 7.58 -6.83
N GLU A 237 -2.62 7.51 -5.54
CA GLU A 237 -3.57 7.23 -4.46
C GLU A 237 -3.80 8.52 -3.65
N TRP A 238 -4.95 9.16 -3.81
CA TRP A 238 -5.33 10.37 -3.09
C TRP A 238 -6.08 10.03 -1.80
N ASN A 239 -5.32 9.75 -0.73
CA ASN A 239 -5.91 9.39 0.58
C ASN A 239 -6.06 10.62 1.50
N VAL A 240 -6.52 11.72 0.94
CA VAL A 240 -6.69 13.01 1.62
C VAL A 240 -8.16 13.41 1.73
N GLY A 241 -9.03 12.83 0.88
CA GLY A 241 -10.44 13.19 0.81
C GLY A 241 -10.64 14.58 0.26
N ASP A 242 -11.61 15.31 0.80
CA ASP A 242 -12.01 16.66 0.34
C ASP A 242 -11.17 17.80 0.95
N ASN A 243 -9.94 17.50 1.45
CA ASN A 243 -9.05 18.54 1.97
C ASN A 243 -8.34 19.31 0.83
N GLU A 244 -7.52 20.30 1.20
CA GLU A 244 -6.81 21.15 0.25
C GLU A 244 -6.06 20.35 -0.81
N ARG A 245 -6.19 20.76 -2.08
CA ARG A 245 -5.59 20.11 -3.24
C ARG A 245 -4.12 20.48 -3.45
N LYS A 246 -3.32 20.44 -2.41
CA LYS A 246 -1.91 20.84 -2.41
C LYS A 246 -1.07 19.67 -1.90
N ILE A 247 -0.47 18.92 -2.83
CA ILE A 247 0.26 17.69 -2.54
C ILE A 247 1.33 17.91 -1.47
N ASN A 248 2.04 19.03 -1.52
CA ASN A 248 3.13 19.33 -0.58
C ASN A 248 2.66 19.58 0.87
N ASN A 249 1.37 19.66 1.14
CA ASN A 249 0.87 19.75 2.52
C ASN A 249 0.74 18.37 3.22
N TYR A 250 1.14 17.30 2.55
CA TYR A 250 0.85 15.93 2.94
C TYR A 250 2.09 15.05 3.01
N ILE A 251 1.91 13.86 3.57
CA ILE A 251 2.91 12.80 3.53
C ILE A 251 2.78 12.07 2.19
N LEU A 252 3.91 11.90 1.51
CA LEU A 252 3.99 11.20 0.24
C LEU A 252 4.79 9.91 0.36
N GLN A 253 4.47 8.94 -0.48
CA GLN A 253 5.24 7.71 -0.57
C GLN A 253 5.22 7.18 -2.02
N PHE A 254 6.39 7.02 -2.62
CA PHE A 254 6.52 6.34 -3.91
C PHE A 254 6.51 4.83 -3.70
N ARG A 255 5.51 4.15 -4.26
CA ARG A 255 5.28 2.72 -4.04
C ARG A 255 5.16 1.99 -5.38
N ALA A 256 5.35 0.68 -5.38
CA ALA A 256 5.11 -0.14 -6.58
C ALA A 256 3.66 -0.05 -7.07
N SER A 257 2.70 0.15 -6.15
CA SER A 257 1.27 0.32 -6.47
C SER A 257 0.90 1.72 -6.96
N GLY A 258 1.76 2.71 -6.77
CA GLY A 258 1.52 4.12 -7.12
C GLY A 258 2.05 5.10 -6.08
N ILE A 259 1.97 6.38 -6.41
CA ILE A 259 2.31 7.44 -5.48
C ILE A 259 1.14 7.62 -4.52
N ARG A 260 1.39 7.48 -3.25
CA ARG A 260 0.39 7.72 -2.20
C ARG A 260 0.55 9.11 -1.63
N ILE A 261 -0.56 9.84 -1.57
CA ILE A 261 -0.69 11.11 -0.85
C ILE A 261 -1.60 10.87 0.34
N LYS A 262 -1.17 11.22 1.56
CA LYS A 262 -1.88 10.92 2.79
C LYS A 262 -1.85 12.10 3.76
N LYS A 263 -2.94 12.29 4.51
CA LYS A 263 -3.01 13.27 5.61
C LYS A 263 -1.90 13.03 6.63
N PRO A 264 -1.36 14.10 7.24
CA PRO A 264 -0.34 14.01 8.27
C PRO A 264 -0.94 13.71 9.66
N ASP A 265 -1.84 12.72 9.76
CA ASP A 265 -2.44 12.22 10.98
C ASP A 265 -1.61 11.09 11.61
N PHE A 266 -1.00 10.26 10.80
CA PHE A 266 -0.01 9.23 11.16
C PHE A 266 0.80 8.84 9.93
N PHE A 267 1.99 8.27 10.11
CA PHE A 267 2.81 7.78 9.00
C PHE A 267 2.33 6.43 8.46
N PRO A 268 2.52 6.17 7.16
CA PRO A 268 2.32 4.84 6.62
C PRO A 268 3.34 3.87 7.20
N SER A 269 3.01 2.58 7.15
CA SER A 269 3.96 1.52 7.53
C SER A 269 5.27 1.69 6.77
N LEU A 270 6.39 1.71 7.51
CA LEU A 270 7.69 1.55 6.90
C LEU A 270 7.81 0.14 6.34
N VAL A 271 8.48 0.01 5.21
CA VAL A 271 8.70 -1.27 4.54
C VAL A 271 10.20 -1.48 4.34
N CYS A 272 10.60 -2.74 4.20
CA CYS A 272 12.02 -3.15 4.13
C CYS A 272 12.75 -2.68 2.86
N THR A 273 12.19 -1.75 2.09
CA THR A 273 12.78 -1.22 0.87
C THR A 273 13.07 0.26 1.01
N ASN A 274 14.28 0.66 0.64
CA ASN A 274 14.73 2.06 0.65
C ASN A 274 14.03 2.95 -0.41
N THR A 275 13.29 2.35 -1.34
CA THR A 275 12.57 3.08 -2.40
C THR A 275 11.22 3.61 -1.95
N GLN A 276 10.70 3.16 -0.82
CA GLN A 276 9.37 3.52 -0.32
C GLN A 276 9.41 4.31 1.01
N ILE A 277 10.53 4.99 1.27
CA ILE A 277 10.66 5.84 2.46
C ILE A 277 9.65 6.99 2.36
N PRO A 278 8.88 7.28 3.42
CA PRO A 278 7.95 8.39 3.44
C PRO A 278 8.65 9.74 3.22
N ILE A 279 7.95 10.63 2.53
CA ILE A 279 8.39 11.98 2.23
C ILE A 279 7.53 12.95 3.03
N ILE A 280 8.15 13.90 3.69
CA ILE A 280 7.52 15.06 4.31
C ILE A 280 7.34 16.11 3.21
N GLY A 281 6.11 16.23 2.69
CA GLY A 281 5.83 17.04 1.51
C GLY A 281 6.15 18.52 1.71
N TRP A 282 5.85 19.07 2.89
CA TRP A 282 6.09 20.50 3.20
C TRP A 282 7.57 20.88 3.36
N GLU A 283 8.46 19.88 3.52
CA GLU A 283 9.91 20.11 3.56
C GLU A 283 10.65 19.54 2.33
N ASN A 284 9.95 18.87 1.43
CA ASN A 284 10.51 18.21 0.23
C ASN A 284 11.68 17.28 0.55
N ARG A 285 11.56 16.48 1.61
CA ARG A 285 12.60 15.55 2.08
C ARG A 285 12.03 14.22 2.55
N TYR A 286 12.86 13.22 2.57
CA TYR A 286 12.55 11.96 3.25
C TYR A 286 12.59 12.14 4.77
N ILE A 287 11.89 11.27 5.51
CA ILE A 287 12.09 11.17 6.97
C ILE A 287 13.54 10.77 7.26
N THR A 288 14.05 11.22 8.40
CA THR A 288 15.38 10.79 8.89
C THR A 288 15.29 9.44 9.60
N ARG A 289 16.43 8.82 9.94
CA ARG A 289 16.49 7.57 10.73
C ARG A 289 15.94 7.79 12.13
N GLU A 290 16.30 8.92 12.73
CA GLU A 290 15.87 9.34 14.06
C GLU A 290 14.36 9.56 14.12
N GLU A 291 13.81 10.22 13.10
CA GLU A 291 12.34 10.33 12.94
C GLU A 291 11.70 8.95 12.77
N GLY A 292 12.32 8.06 11.99
CA GLY A 292 11.84 6.67 11.83
C GLY A 292 11.78 5.89 13.14
N LEU A 293 12.77 6.09 14.04
CA LEU A 293 12.75 5.52 15.40
C LEU A 293 11.64 6.14 16.26
N LYS A 294 11.51 7.47 16.26
CA LYS A 294 10.46 8.18 17.02
C LYS A 294 9.06 7.75 16.57
N LEU A 295 8.85 7.63 15.26
CA LEU A 295 7.56 7.23 14.67
C LEU A 295 7.14 5.80 15.01
N GLN A 296 8.06 4.96 15.50
CA GLN A 296 7.80 3.58 15.91
C GLN A 296 7.97 3.38 17.43
N SER A 297 8.18 4.44 18.21
CA SER A 297 8.51 4.38 19.64
C SER A 297 9.74 3.51 19.95
N LEU A 298 10.71 3.48 19.06
CA LEU A 298 11.96 2.73 19.16
C LEU A 298 13.15 3.63 19.54
N THR A 299 12.88 4.75 20.20
CA THR A 299 13.92 5.67 20.68
C THR A 299 14.90 4.95 21.58
N GLY A 300 16.20 5.19 21.38
CA GLY A 300 17.27 4.53 22.13
C GLY A 300 17.85 3.28 21.45
N LEU A 301 17.23 2.78 20.37
CA LEU A 301 17.85 1.72 19.56
C LEU A 301 18.92 2.31 18.63
N LYS A 302 20.05 1.62 18.53
CA LYS A 302 21.11 1.95 17.57
C LYS A 302 20.79 1.29 16.23
N LEU A 303 20.61 2.11 15.20
CA LEU A 303 20.45 1.63 13.82
C LEU A 303 21.84 1.37 13.17
N PRO A 304 21.89 0.52 12.14
CA PRO A 304 23.08 0.38 11.29
C PRO A 304 23.50 1.71 10.68
N ASP A 305 24.81 1.91 10.45
CA ASP A 305 25.35 3.15 9.90
C ASP A 305 24.94 3.39 8.44
N ASN A 306 24.71 2.33 7.68
CA ASN A 306 24.24 2.40 6.30
C ASN A 306 22.73 2.67 6.24
N ASP A 307 22.31 3.68 5.47
CA ASP A 307 20.90 4.08 5.31
C ASP A 307 19.99 2.92 4.86
N ASN A 308 20.45 2.14 3.89
CA ASN A 308 19.63 1.02 3.36
C ASN A 308 19.38 -0.03 4.45
N ALA A 309 20.41 -0.36 5.24
CA ALA A 309 20.30 -1.29 6.34
C ALA A 309 19.43 -0.72 7.48
N ALA A 310 19.55 0.57 7.78
CA ALA A 310 18.77 1.26 8.80
C ALA A 310 17.28 1.28 8.45
N TYR A 311 16.93 1.71 7.23
CA TYR A 311 15.50 1.71 6.81
C TYR A 311 14.94 0.30 6.65
N LYS A 312 15.78 -0.69 6.28
CA LYS A 312 15.36 -2.10 6.27
C LYS A 312 15.07 -2.59 7.69
N ALA A 313 15.88 -2.24 8.67
CA ALA A 313 15.63 -2.57 10.08
C ALA A 313 14.33 -1.93 10.58
N LEU A 314 14.12 -0.64 10.32
CA LEU A 314 12.87 0.07 10.65
C LEU A 314 11.64 -0.56 9.96
N GLY A 315 11.78 -1.04 8.72
CA GLY A 315 10.70 -1.71 7.99
C GLY A 315 10.37 -3.10 8.52
N ASN A 316 11.31 -3.79 9.17
CA ASN A 316 11.12 -5.09 9.81
C ASN A 316 10.57 -4.98 11.24
N ALA A 317 10.75 -3.84 11.90
CA ALA A 317 10.30 -3.65 13.27
C ALA A 317 8.77 -3.79 13.38
N VAL A 318 8.33 -4.38 14.48
CA VAL A 318 6.90 -4.61 14.82
C VAL A 318 6.57 -3.96 16.14
#